data_367c00d23fe326a868ecebc7ea52ed9c
#
_entry.id   367c00d23fe326a868ecebc7ea52ed9c
#
_cell.length_a   1.000
_cell.length_b   1.000
_cell.length_c   1.000
_cell.angle_alpha   90.00
_cell.angle_beta   90.00
_cell.angle_gamma   90.00
#
_symmetry.space_group_name_H-M   'P 1'
#
loop_
_entity.id
_entity.type
_entity.pdbx_description
1 polymer ?
#
loop_
_entity_poly.entity_id
_entity_poly.type
_entity_poly.pdbx_seq_one_letter_code
_entity_poly.pdbx_strand_id
1 'polypeptide(L)'
;MMYHRLRKLGFIWNHKRVYRIYTAMRLNLRNKRKKRLPARVKAPLLRPIGPNVTWSLDFMHDTLASGKTIRTLNVIDDFNREALSICVDTSLPAHRVIMELDKLIEWRGKPEKIRSDNGPEFVAEAMRDWCERNTIEWEFIQPGKPTQNSLIERFNRTFRQDVLDSYMFESLSEARKYANAWVWMYNNVRPHSSLGHLAPTEFLLKYGKLSEFPTFQQDDNSESDWNSLVLGAAS
;
A
#
# COMPACT_ATOMS: atom_id res chain seq x y z
N MET A 1 9.89 -14.19 -1.02
CA MET A 1 9.87 -12.99 -1.89
C MET A 1 10.99 -13.05 -2.93
N MET A 2 12.29 -12.96 -2.58
CA MET A 2 13.43 -12.96 -3.54
C MET A 2 13.38 -14.09 -4.59
N TYR A 3 13.13 -15.32 -4.18
CA TYR A 3 13.00 -16.46 -5.09
C TYR A 3 11.96 -16.23 -6.20
N HIS A 4 10.75 -15.76 -5.85
CA HIS A 4 9.68 -15.53 -6.83
C HIS A 4 10.00 -14.35 -7.76
N ARG A 5 10.65 -13.29 -7.25
CA ARG A 5 11.14 -12.20 -8.08
C ARG A 5 12.16 -12.67 -9.12
N LEU A 6 13.15 -13.46 -8.69
CA LEU A 6 14.14 -14.05 -9.59
C LEU A 6 13.48 -14.95 -10.66
N ARG A 7 12.45 -15.72 -10.29
CA ARG A 7 11.69 -16.53 -11.25
C ARG A 7 10.99 -15.67 -12.30
N LYS A 8 10.41 -14.51 -11.92
CA LYS A 8 9.82 -13.55 -12.86
C LYS A 8 10.85 -12.95 -13.82
N LEU A 9 12.07 -12.73 -13.36
CA LEU A 9 13.20 -12.26 -14.18
C LEU A 9 13.82 -13.36 -15.06
N GLY A 10 13.23 -14.57 -15.13
CA GLY A 10 13.66 -15.66 -15.98
C GLY A 10 14.72 -16.59 -15.36
N PHE A 11 15.18 -16.34 -14.12
CA PHE A 11 16.17 -17.21 -13.48
C PHE A 11 15.54 -18.52 -12.97
N ILE A 12 15.95 -19.67 -13.54
CA ILE A 12 15.43 -20.99 -13.19
C ILE A 12 16.28 -21.63 -12.05
N TRP A 13 16.49 -20.88 -10.98
CA TRP A 13 17.26 -21.39 -9.84
C TRP A 13 16.38 -22.13 -8.83
N ASN A 14 16.97 -23.12 -8.14
CA ASN A 14 16.29 -23.84 -7.08
C ASN A 14 16.13 -22.93 -5.85
N HIS A 15 14.97 -23.01 -5.19
CA HIS A 15 14.67 -22.26 -3.97
C HIS A 15 15.74 -22.43 -2.89
N LYS A 16 16.26 -23.66 -2.67
CA LYS A 16 17.32 -23.94 -1.69
C LYS A 16 18.62 -23.19 -2.02
N ARG A 17 18.98 -23.07 -3.31
CA ARG A 17 20.16 -22.31 -3.75
C ARG A 17 20.00 -20.84 -3.48
N VAL A 18 18.86 -20.25 -3.85
CA VAL A 18 18.55 -18.83 -3.59
C VAL A 18 18.57 -18.55 -2.09
N TYR A 19 17.95 -19.38 -1.27
CA TYR A 19 17.91 -19.21 0.18
C TYR A 19 19.32 -19.26 0.81
N ARG A 20 20.16 -20.21 0.41
CA ARG A 20 21.54 -20.34 0.90
C ARG A 20 22.37 -19.10 0.60
N ILE A 21 22.32 -18.61 -0.63
CA ILE A 21 23.05 -17.40 -1.05
C ILE A 21 22.52 -16.18 -0.31
N TYR A 22 21.21 -15.99 -0.26
CA TYR A 22 20.55 -14.89 0.46
C TYR A 22 20.96 -14.83 1.94
N THR A 23 21.04 -15.98 2.59
CA THR A 23 21.47 -16.09 3.98
C THR A 23 22.98 -15.81 4.14
N ALA A 24 23.82 -16.34 3.22
CA ALA A 24 25.26 -16.09 3.23
C ALA A 24 25.59 -14.60 3.06
N MET A 25 24.82 -13.90 2.23
CA MET A 25 24.92 -12.43 2.03
C MET A 25 24.36 -11.62 3.21
N ARG A 26 23.83 -12.27 4.26
CA ARG A 26 23.21 -11.63 5.44
C ARG A 26 22.04 -10.70 5.13
N LEU A 27 21.33 -10.92 4.03
CA LEU A 27 20.17 -10.13 3.60
C LEU A 27 18.88 -10.44 4.39
N ASN A 28 18.94 -11.35 5.35
CA ASN A 28 17.81 -11.66 6.22
C ASN A 28 17.53 -10.49 7.16
N LEU A 29 16.30 -10.02 7.18
CA LEU A 29 15.83 -9.07 8.21
C LEU A 29 15.99 -9.73 9.59
N ARG A 30 16.60 -9.01 10.53
CA ARG A 30 16.73 -9.46 11.92
C ARG A 30 15.33 -9.45 12.57
N ASN A 31 14.72 -10.63 12.66
CA ASN A 31 13.47 -10.76 13.42
C ASN A 31 13.77 -10.75 14.92
N LYS A 32 13.42 -9.68 15.62
CA LYS A 32 13.34 -9.73 17.08
C LYS A 32 12.24 -10.75 17.46
N ARG A 33 12.60 -11.84 18.12
CA ARG A 33 11.61 -12.79 18.65
C ARG A 33 10.69 -12.07 19.63
N LYS A 34 9.45 -11.80 19.24
CA LYS A 34 8.42 -11.32 20.15
C LYS A 34 7.96 -12.51 21.01
N LYS A 35 7.77 -12.31 22.32
CA LYS A 35 7.08 -13.27 23.17
C LYS A 35 5.74 -13.61 22.54
N ARG A 36 5.43 -14.91 22.40
CA ARG A 36 4.13 -15.36 21.91
C ARG A 36 3.07 -14.95 22.93
N LEU A 37 2.20 -14.02 22.55
CA LEU A 37 0.96 -13.79 23.26
C LEU A 37 -0.02 -14.93 22.90
N PRO A 38 -0.97 -15.27 23.81
CA PRO A 38 -2.01 -16.25 23.52
C PRO A 38 -2.66 -15.95 22.17
N ALA A 39 -2.93 -16.99 21.38
CA ALA A 39 -3.57 -16.85 20.09
C ALA A 39 -4.99 -16.28 20.30
N ARG A 40 -5.23 -15.05 19.88
CA ARG A 40 -6.60 -14.51 19.80
C ARG A 40 -7.30 -15.23 18.65
N VAL A 41 -8.55 -15.60 18.86
CA VAL A 41 -9.42 -16.10 17.79
C VAL A 41 -9.57 -14.98 16.77
N LYS A 42 -8.89 -15.10 15.64
CA LYS A 42 -8.96 -14.14 14.55
C LYS A 42 -10.11 -14.55 13.65
N ALA A 43 -11.20 -13.78 13.64
CA ALA A 43 -12.12 -13.86 12.53
C ALA A 43 -11.37 -13.36 11.27
N PRO A 44 -11.15 -14.20 10.24
CA PRO A 44 -10.46 -13.77 9.04
C PRO A 44 -11.30 -12.71 8.33
N LEU A 45 -10.66 -11.63 7.88
CA LEU A 45 -11.28 -10.70 6.93
C LEU A 45 -11.61 -11.48 5.65
N LEU A 46 -12.87 -11.51 5.29
CA LEU A 46 -13.29 -12.06 4.01
C LEU A 46 -12.71 -11.16 2.92
N ARG A 47 -12.09 -11.78 1.91
CA ARG A 47 -11.63 -11.04 0.73
C ARG A 47 -12.86 -10.57 -0.04
N PRO A 48 -12.91 -9.29 -0.46
CA PRO A 48 -13.93 -8.83 -1.39
C PRO A 48 -13.97 -9.68 -2.66
N ILE A 49 -15.16 -9.80 -3.26
CA ILE A 49 -15.37 -10.64 -4.45
C ILE A 49 -14.80 -10.06 -5.74
N GLY A 50 -14.55 -8.76 -5.75
CA GLY A 50 -14.02 -8.04 -6.90
C GLY A 50 -13.30 -6.75 -6.50
N PRO A 51 -12.64 -6.09 -7.47
CA PRO A 51 -12.04 -4.78 -7.27
C PRO A 51 -13.11 -3.72 -7.02
N ASN A 52 -12.73 -2.63 -6.35
CA ASN A 52 -13.60 -1.53 -5.95
C ASN A 52 -14.80 -1.93 -5.06
N VAL A 53 -14.80 -3.12 -4.45
CA VAL A 53 -15.81 -3.45 -3.43
C VAL A 53 -15.46 -2.78 -2.10
N THR A 54 -14.20 -2.86 -1.66
CA THR A 54 -13.78 -2.24 -0.40
C THR A 54 -12.41 -1.60 -0.56
N TRP A 55 -12.31 -0.30 -0.27
CA TRP A 55 -11.05 0.40 -0.09
C TRP A 55 -10.76 0.57 1.39
N SER A 56 -9.54 0.24 1.81
CA SER A 56 -9.05 0.50 3.18
C SER A 56 -8.18 1.74 3.18
N LEU A 57 -8.45 2.63 4.15
CA LEU A 57 -7.72 3.89 4.36
C LEU A 57 -7.05 3.90 5.73
N ASP A 58 -5.85 4.48 5.79
CA ASP A 58 -5.15 4.73 7.07
C ASP A 58 -4.12 5.84 6.92
N PHE A 59 -3.80 6.50 8.05
CA PHE A 59 -2.78 7.51 8.12
C PHE A 59 -1.47 6.99 8.72
N MET A 60 -0.37 7.53 8.20
CA MET A 60 0.93 7.40 8.85
C MET A 60 1.55 8.77 9.07
N HIS A 61 2.53 8.83 9.97
CA HIS A 61 3.30 10.04 10.27
C HIS A 61 4.78 9.76 10.12
N ASP A 62 5.51 10.78 9.66
CA ASP A 62 6.96 10.78 9.61
C ASP A 62 7.48 12.21 9.73
N THR A 63 8.81 12.39 9.64
CA THR A 63 9.46 13.69 9.86
C THR A 63 10.54 13.91 8.79
N LEU A 64 10.55 15.08 8.18
CA LEU A 64 11.63 15.52 7.29
C LEU A 64 12.93 15.77 8.07
N ALA A 65 14.06 15.83 7.39
CA ALA A 65 15.36 16.18 7.97
C ALA A 65 15.35 17.53 8.70
N SER A 66 14.50 18.47 8.26
CA SER A 66 14.27 19.76 8.91
C SER A 66 13.51 19.68 10.25
N GLY A 67 13.06 18.50 10.69
CA GLY A 67 12.19 18.32 11.86
C GLY A 67 10.70 18.55 11.58
N LYS A 68 10.30 18.96 10.37
CA LYS A 68 8.90 19.18 10.01
C LYS A 68 8.16 17.85 9.86
N THR A 69 7.08 17.68 10.61
CA THR A 69 6.22 16.48 10.51
C THR A 69 5.50 16.44 9.17
N ILE A 70 5.45 15.25 8.58
CA ILE A 70 4.65 14.92 7.40
C ILE A 70 3.66 13.80 7.72
N ARG A 71 2.57 13.76 6.99
CA ARG A 71 1.55 12.72 7.09
C ARG A 71 1.38 12.05 5.72
N THR A 72 1.03 10.78 5.73
CA THR A 72 0.59 10.07 4.52
C THR A 72 -0.82 9.56 4.71
N LEU A 73 -1.67 9.76 3.72
CA LEU A 73 -2.93 9.03 3.56
C LEU A 73 -2.67 7.88 2.60
N ASN A 74 -2.86 6.68 3.08
CA ASN A 74 -2.67 5.46 2.31
C ASN A 74 -4.03 4.87 1.97
N VAL A 75 -4.23 4.51 0.71
CA VAL A 75 -5.46 3.91 0.19
C VAL A 75 -5.11 2.64 -0.56
N ILE A 76 -5.73 1.52 -0.20
CA ILE A 76 -5.55 0.23 -0.89
C ILE A 76 -6.90 -0.38 -1.27
N ASP A 77 -6.92 -1.13 -2.37
CA ASP A 77 -8.03 -2.02 -2.70
C ASP A 77 -7.86 -3.36 -1.96
N ASP A 78 -8.85 -3.75 -1.18
CA ASP A 78 -8.80 -4.97 -0.37
C ASP A 78 -8.87 -6.25 -1.21
N PHE A 79 -9.36 -6.20 -2.46
CA PHE A 79 -9.45 -7.36 -3.35
C PHE A 79 -8.06 -7.85 -3.78
N ASN A 80 -7.28 -6.99 -4.41
CA ASN A 80 -5.99 -7.33 -5.01
C ASN A 80 -4.80 -6.74 -4.26
N ARG A 81 -5.00 -6.05 -3.11
CA ARG A 81 -3.96 -5.39 -2.32
C ARG A 81 -3.25 -4.24 -3.05
N GLU A 82 -3.83 -3.74 -4.12
CA GLU A 82 -3.28 -2.64 -4.89
C GLU A 82 -3.20 -1.37 -4.06
N ALA A 83 -2.05 -0.71 -4.08
CA ALA A 83 -1.88 0.63 -3.55
C ALA A 83 -2.51 1.61 -4.54
N LEU A 84 -3.67 2.17 -4.19
CA LEU A 84 -4.36 3.14 -5.03
C LEU A 84 -3.72 4.53 -4.89
N SER A 85 -3.35 4.91 -3.67
CA SER A 85 -2.64 6.17 -3.39
C SER A 85 -1.80 6.10 -2.12
N ILE A 86 -0.70 6.85 -2.13
CA ILE A 86 0.02 7.33 -0.95
C ILE A 86 0.13 8.85 -1.07
N CYS A 87 -0.85 9.58 -0.56
CA CYS A 87 -0.85 11.03 -0.57
C CYS A 87 0.01 11.56 0.58
N VAL A 88 1.15 12.21 0.28
CA VAL A 88 2.08 12.76 1.27
C VAL A 88 1.90 14.26 1.37
N ASP A 89 1.61 14.77 2.58
CA ASP A 89 1.50 16.20 2.86
C ASP A 89 1.91 16.54 4.29
N THR A 90 2.04 17.83 4.62
CA THR A 90 2.29 18.28 5.98
C THR A 90 1.03 18.28 6.84
N SER A 91 -0.14 18.37 6.21
CA SER A 91 -1.46 18.28 6.83
C SER A 91 -2.45 17.65 5.86
N LEU A 92 -3.29 16.77 6.38
CA LEU A 92 -4.30 16.05 5.60
C LEU A 92 -5.67 16.17 6.30
N PRO A 93 -6.26 17.37 6.35
CA PRO A 93 -7.62 17.57 6.86
C PRO A 93 -8.64 16.92 5.93
N ALA A 94 -9.89 16.76 6.40
CA ALA A 94 -10.95 16.04 5.69
C ALA A 94 -11.13 16.47 4.23
N HIS A 95 -11.08 17.78 3.93
CA HIS A 95 -11.20 18.26 2.55
C HIS A 95 -10.06 17.79 1.63
N ARG A 96 -8.84 17.66 2.15
CA ARG A 96 -7.70 17.11 1.38
C ARG A 96 -7.85 15.61 1.13
N VAL A 97 -8.40 14.88 2.11
CA VAL A 97 -8.75 13.46 1.95
C VAL A 97 -9.80 13.32 0.85
N ILE A 98 -10.87 14.12 0.90
CA ILE A 98 -11.93 14.13 -0.12
C ILE A 98 -11.36 14.40 -1.52
N MET A 99 -10.54 15.43 -1.68
CA MET A 99 -9.90 15.74 -2.97
C MET A 99 -9.06 14.56 -3.51
N GLU A 100 -8.40 13.81 -2.65
CA GLU A 100 -7.63 12.64 -3.07
C GLU A 100 -8.56 11.49 -3.47
N LEU A 101 -9.62 11.25 -2.71
CA LEU A 101 -10.61 10.23 -3.03
C LEU A 101 -11.38 10.55 -4.32
N ASP A 102 -11.71 11.80 -4.58
CA ASP A 102 -12.34 12.23 -5.84
C ASP A 102 -11.46 11.90 -7.05
N LYS A 103 -10.15 12.20 -6.98
CA LYS A 103 -9.19 11.79 -8.03
C LYS A 103 -9.15 10.28 -8.22
N LEU A 104 -9.16 9.52 -7.13
CA LEU A 104 -9.16 8.06 -7.21
C LEU A 104 -10.43 7.53 -7.86
N ILE A 105 -11.59 8.09 -7.54
CA ILE A 105 -12.87 7.72 -8.16
C ILE A 105 -12.88 8.03 -9.66
N GLU A 106 -12.30 9.16 -10.05
CA GLU A 106 -12.26 9.60 -11.45
C GLU A 106 -11.51 8.61 -12.35
N TRP A 107 -10.38 8.09 -11.92
CA TRP A 107 -9.58 7.19 -12.74
C TRP A 107 -9.79 5.69 -12.47
N ARG A 108 -10.18 5.32 -11.25
CA ARG A 108 -10.32 3.91 -10.84
C ARG A 108 -11.76 3.43 -10.79
N GLY A 109 -12.69 4.37 -10.73
CA GLY A 109 -14.09 4.09 -10.45
C GLY A 109 -14.38 4.11 -8.95
N LYS A 110 -15.65 4.17 -8.62
CA LYS A 110 -16.16 4.35 -7.26
C LYS A 110 -16.13 3.02 -6.49
N PRO A 111 -15.67 3.00 -5.21
CA PRO A 111 -15.84 1.83 -4.37
C PRO A 111 -17.28 1.72 -3.85
N GLU A 112 -17.71 0.50 -3.54
CA GLU A 112 -18.97 0.28 -2.82
C GLU A 112 -18.83 0.71 -1.35
N LYS A 113 -17.65 0.45 -0.78
CA LYS A 113 -17.37 0.63 0.65
C LYS A 113 -15.97 1.19 0.88
N ILE A 114 -15.87 2.07 1.88
CA ILE A 114 -14.60 2.54 2.43
C ILE A 114 -14.48 2.08 3.89
N ARG A 115 -13.31 1.57 4.27
CA ARG A 115 -12.99 1.17 5.64
C ARG A 115 -11.86 2.02 6.19
N SER A 116 -12.04 2.58 7.39
CA SER A 116 -11.02 3.35 8.10
C SER A 116 -11.13 3.16 9.61
N ASP A 117 -10.15 3.66 10.34
CA ASP A 117 -10.28 3.88 11.77
C ASP A 117 -11.20 5.08 12.08
N ASN A 118 -11.41 5.36 13.38
CA ASN A 118 -12.22 6.49 13.84
C ASN A 118 -11.40 7.78 13.99
N GLY A 119 -10.42 8.00 13.12
CA GLY A 119 -9.63 9.23 13.11
C GLY A 119 -10.52 10.47 12.93
N PRO A 120 -10.16 11.62 13.56
CA PRO A 120 -10.98 12.83 13.52
C PRO A 120 -11.23 13.34 12.09
N GLU A 121 -10.30 13.14 11.18
CA GLU A 121 -10.42 13.50 9.77
C GLU A 121 -11.48 12.67 9.05
N PHE A 122 -11.65 11.41 9.47
CA PHE A 122 -12.62 10.49 8.89
C PHE A 122 -14.03 10.65 9.49
N VAL A 123 -14.12 11.07 10.76
CA VAL A 123 -15.41 11.28 11.44
C VAL A 123 -16.03 12.63 11.12
N ALA A 124 -15.31 13.51 10.40
CA ALA A 124 -15.78 14.85 10.04
C ALA A 124 -17.08 14.82 9.23
N GLU A 125 -17.97 15.77 9.47
CA GLU A 125 -19.26 15.92 8.78
C GLU A 125 -19.08 15.97 7.24
N ALA A 126 -18.07 16.72 6.76
CA ALA A 126 -17.75 16.80 5.33
C ALA A 126 -17.48 15.43 4.68
N MET A 127 -16.91 14.47 5.43
CA MET A 127 -16.67 13.12 4.94
C MET A 127 -17.96 12.32 4.85
N ARG A 128 -18.87 12.47 5.82
CA ARG A 128 -20.18 11.84 5.79
C ARG A 128 -21.00 12.32 4.59
N ASP A 129 -21.09 13.63 4.41
CA ASP A 129 -21.80 14.26 3.29
C ASP A 129 -21.22 13.81 1.94
N TRP A 130 -19.90 13.67 1.88
CA TRP A 130 -19.22 13.17 0.68
C TRP A 130 -19.58 11.70 0.38
N CYS A 131 -19.60 10.83 1.40
CA CYS A 131 -19.99 9.44 1.25
C CYS A 131 -21.46 9.30 0.83
N GLU A 132 -22.36 10.05 1.43
CA GLU A 132 -23.78 10.07 1.08
C GLU A 132 -23.98 10.51 -0.38
N ARG A 133 -23.35 11.61 -0.79
CA ARG A 133 -23.41 12.11 -2.20
C ARG A 133 -22.90 11.09 -3.20
N ASN A 134 -21.86 10.34 -2.84
CA ASN A 134 -21.28 9.32 -3.70
C ASN A 134 -21.95 7.94 -3.54
N THR A 135 -22.89 7.77 -2.62
CA THR A 135 -23.51 6.47 -2.31
C THR A 135 -22.46 5.42 -1.95
N ILE A 136 -21.50 5.79 -1.09
CA ILE A 136 -20.42 4.94 -0.60
C ILE A 136 -20.71 4.58 0.86
N GLU A 137 -20.68 3.30 1.20
CA GLU A 137 -20.81 2.86 2.59
C GLU A 137 -19.50 3.13 3.34
N TRP A 138 -19.56 3.82 4.49
CA TRP A 138 -18.41 4.01 5.35
C TRP A 138 -18.42 3.03 6.52
N GLU A 139 -17.48 2.09 6.52
CA GLU A 139 -17.31 1.09 7.58
C GLU A 139 -16.19 1.51 8.55
N PHE A 140 -16.57 1.94 9.75
CA PHE A 140 -15.61 2.20 10.81
C PHE A 140 -15.19 0.92 11.51
N ILE A 141 -13.89 0.81 11.81
CA ILE A 141 -13.34 -0.32 12.57
C ILE A 141 -13.90 -0.27 14.00
N GLN A 142 -14.41 -1.39 14.46
CA GLN A 142 -14.92 -1.49 15.83
C GLN A 142 -13.76 -1.39 16.84
N PRO A 143 -13.94 -0.61 17.93
CA PRO A 143 -12.96 -0.53 19.00
C PRO A 143 -12.57 -1.94 19.51
N GLY A 144 -11.27 -2.20 19.61
CA GLY A 144 -10.76 -3.50 20.08
C GLY A 144 -10.72 -4.62 19.03
N LYS A 145 -11.09 -4.37 17.75
CA LYS A 145 -10.99 -5.33 16.66
C LYS A 145 -9.94 -4.91 15.59
N PRO A 146 -8.64 -4.86 15.93
CA PRO A 146 -7.58 -4.44 15.00
C PRO A 146 -7.45 -5.36 13.78
N THR A 147 -8.00 -6.58 13.84
CA THR A 147 -7.98 -7.50 12.70
C THR A 147 -8.77 -6.97 11.50
N GLN A 148 -9.73 -6.08 11.70
CA GLN A 148 -10.54 -5.48 10.64
C GLN A 148 -9.73 -4.54 9.74
N ASN A 149 -8.58 -3.99 10.22
CA ASN A 149 -7.69 -3.13 9.44
C ASN A 149 -6.35 -3.79 9.08
N SER A 150 -6.25 -5.11 9.28
CA SER A 150 -4.97 -5.82 9.18
C SER A 150 -4.32 -5.75 7.80
N LEU A 151 -5.08 -5.46 6.74
CA LEU A 151 -4.57 -5.36 5.38
C LEU A 151 -3.77 -4.08 5.18
N ILE A 152 -4.39 -2.93 5.51
CA ILE A 152 -3.69 -1.65 5.38
C ILE A 152 -2.60 -1.50 6.44
N GLU A 153 -2.77 -2.07 7.65
CA GLU A 153 -1.70 -2.11 8.65
C GLU A 153 -0.45 -2.85 8.12
N ARG A 154 -0.65 -3.96 7.40
CA ARG A 154 0.44 -4.69 6.75
C ARG A 154 1.07 -3.88 5.63
N PHE A 155 0.26 -3.21 4.82
CA PHE A 155 0.71 -2.30 3.77
C PHE A 155 1.56 -1.19 4.38
N ASN A 156 1.05 -0.49 5.38
CA ASN A 156 1.72 0.59 6.08
C ASN A 156 3.07 0.16 6.68
N ARG A 157 3.11 -1.03 7.29
CA ARG A 157 4.36 -1.60 7.80
C ARG A 157 5.37 -1.81 6.69
N THR A 158 4.92 -2.29 5.53
CA THR A 158 5.80 -2.53 4.39
C THR A 158 6.33 -1.22 3.83
N PHE A 159 5.47 -0.23 3.62
CA PHE A 159 5.86 1.10 3.16
C PHE A 159 6.82 1.78 4.14
N ARG A 160 6.55 1.71 5.43
CA ARG A 160 7.45 2.23 6.46
C ARG A 160 8.85 1.61 6.36
N GLN A 161 8.93 0.29 6.33
CA GLN A 161 10.21 -0.42 6.30
C GLN A 161 10.99 -0.21 5.00
N ASP A 162 10.28 -0.14 3.86
CA ASP A 162 10.92 -0.04 2.55
C ASP A 162 11.30 1.42 2.21
N VAL A 163 10.58 2.41 2.75
CA VAL A 163 10.72 3.83 2.39
C VAL A 163 11.00 4.72 3.58
N LEU A 164 10.06 4.85 4.54
CA LEU A 164 10.17 5.87 5.60
C LEU A 164 11.34 5.60 6.56
N ASP A 165 11.60 4.33 6.92
CA ASP A 165 12.72 3.95 7.79
C ASP A 165 14.06 3.80 7.03
N SER A 166 14.03 3.85 5.68
CA SER A 166 15.20 3.61 4.84
C SER A 166 15.81 4.90 4.29
N TYR A 167 15.04 5.98 4.23
CA TYR A 167 15.46 7.26 3.66
C TYR A 167 15.16 8.41 4.61
N MET A 168 16.01 9.43 4.61
CA MET A 168 15.78 10.70 5.28
C MET A 168 15.46 11.75 4.21
N PHE A 169 14.25 12.28 4.21
CA PHE A 169 13.78 13.22 3.20
C PHE A 169 14.10 14.65 3.58
N GLU A 170 14.68 15.40 2.68
CA GLU A 170 14.94 16.82 2.86
C GLU A 170 13.69 17.68 2.55
N SER A 171 12.84 17.23 1.63
CA SER A 171 11.66 17.95 1.19
C SER A 171 10.42 17.07 1.03
N LEU A 172 9.25 17.71 1.05
CA LEU A 172 7.98 17.07 0.76
C LEU A 172 7.91 16.54 -0.67
N SER A 173 8.52 17.24 -1.63
CA SER A 173 8.60 16.83 -3.03
C SER A 173 9.39 15.53 -3.19
N GLU A 174 10.51 15.42 -2.49
CA GLU A 174 11.32 14.21 -2.46
C GLU A 174 10.53 13.03 -1.87
N ALA A 175 9.90 13.21 -0.71
CA ALA A 175 9.08 12.17 -0.09
C ALA A 175 7.96 11.68 -1.03
N ARG A 176 7.32 12.59 -1.76
CA ARG A 176 6.30 12.25 -2.78
C ARG A 176 6.89 11.43 -3.93
N LYS A 177 8.06 11.81 -4.42
CA LYS A 177 8.75 11.09 -5.52
C LYS A 177 9.05 9.65 -5.11
N TYR A 178 9.62 9.42 -3.91
CA TYR A 178 9.89 8.08 -3.40
C TYR A 178 8.59 7.28 -3.16
N ALA A 179 7.55 7.91 -2.62
CA ALA A 179 6.26 7.24 -2.42
C ALA A 179 5.66 6.76 -3.75
N ASN A 180 5.64 7.60 -4.78
CA ASN A 180 5.09 7.26 -6.10
C ASN A 180 5.90 6.13 -6.77
N ALA A 181 7.22 6.21 -6.77
CA ALA A 181 8.09 5.16 -7.31
C ALA A 181 7.88 3.83 -6.56
N TRP A 182 7.73 3.88 -5.23
CA TRP A 182 7.47 2.68 -4.45
C TRP A 182 6.07 2.09 -4.72
N VAL A 183 5.02 2.92 -4.90
CA VAL A 183 3.68 2.46 -5.30
C VAL A 183 3.73 1.69 -6.60
N TRP A 184 4.45 2.21 -7.60
CA TRP A 184 4.64 1.51 -8.86
C TRP A 184 5.30 0.14 -8.68
N MET A 185 6.41 0.08 -7.94
CA MET A 185 7.12 -1.17 -7.61
C MET A 185 6.25 -2.16 -6.83
N TYR A 186 5.49 -1.65 -5.87
CA TYR A 186 4.60 -2.45 -5.04
C TYR A 186 3.51 -3.11 -5.88
N ASN A 187 2.89 -2.35 -6.78
CA ASN A 187 1.78 -2.82 -7.60
C ASN A 187 2.22 -3.74 -8.75
N ASN A 188 3.36 -3.45 -9.39
CA ASN A 188 3.72 -4.12 -10.64
C ASN A 188 4.81 -5.20 -10.49
N VAL A 189 5.68 -5.08 -9.49
CA VAL A 189 6.87 -5.95 -9.39
C VAL A 189 6.86 -6.83 -8.15
N ARG A 190 6.35 -6.33 -7.00
CA ARG A 190 6.43 -7.03 -5.72
C ARG A 190 5.53 -8.26 -5.68
N PRO A 191 6.07 -9.50 -5.48
CA PRO A 191 5.23 -10.68 -5.29
C PRO A 191 4.55 -10.68 -3.92
N HIS A 192 3.26 -11.00 -3.87
CA HIS A 192 2.48 -11.10 -2.63
C HIS A 192 2.10 -12.56 -2.37
N SER A 193 2.49 -13.10 -1.21
CA SER A 193 2.15 -14.49 -0.84
C SER A 193 0.64 -14.72 -0.76
N SER A 194 -0.13 -13.71 -0.33
CA SER A 194 -1.60 -13.78 -0.27
C SER A 194 -2.28 -13.73 -1.64
N LEU A 195 -1.54 -13.39 -2.70
CA LEU A 195 -1.97 -13.35 -4.09
C LEU A 195 -1.34 -14.48 -4.92
N GLY A 196 -0.88 -15.56 -4.29
CA GLY A 196 -0.20 -16.64 -4.98
C GLY A 196 1.13 -16.23 -5.61
N HIS A 197 1.81 -15.26 -4.99
CA HIS A 197 3.07 -14.64 -5.45
C HIS A 197 2.95 -13.80 -6.73
N LEU A 198 1.74 -13.41 -7.11
CA LEU A 198 1.52 -12.39 -8.13
C LEU A 198 1.71 -10.99 -7.53
N ALA A 199 2.03 -10.01 -8.38
CA ALA A 199 1.90 -8.62 -8.03
C ALA A 199 0.41 -8.19 -8.05
N PRO A 200 0.00 -7.11 -7.35
CA PRO A 200 -1.37 -6.61 -7.37
C PRO A 200 -1.96 -6.45 -8.77
N THR A 201 -1.23 -5.82 -9.69
CA THR A 201 -1.65 -5.63 -11.08
C THR A 201 -1.80 -6.95 -11.83
N GLU A 202 -0.84 -7.89 -11.68
CA GLU A 202 -0.94 -9.22 -12.30
C GLU A 202 -2.14 -10.01 -11.77
N PHE A 203 -2.42 -9.87 -10.46
CA PHE A 203 -3.59 -10.51 -9.86
C PHE A 203 -4.89 -9.92 -10.41
N LEU A 204 -4.96 -8.60 -10.55
CA LEU A 204 -6.10 -7.90 -11.15
C LEU A 204 -6.35 -8.35 -12.59
N LEU A 205 -5.31 -8.38 -13.43
CA LEU A 205 -5.39 -8.84 -14.82
C LEU A 205 -5.89 -10.29 -14.94
N LYS A 206 -5.53 -11.12 -13.97
CA LYS A 206 -5.90 -12.55 -13.99
C LYS A 206 -7.31 -12.83 -13.45
N TYR A 207 -7.74 -12.08 -12.44
CA TYR A 207 -8.95 -12.40 -11.66
C TYR A 207 -9.96 -11.25 -11.57
N GLY A 208 -9.58 -10.04 -11.99
CA GLY A 208 -10.50 -8.91 -12.06
C GLY A 208 -11.33 -8.96 -13.35
N LYS A 209 -12.56 -8.48 -13.29
CA LYS A 209 -13.37 -8.26 -14.48
C LYS A 209 -12.87 -7.00 -15.19
N LEU A 210 -12.02 -7.18 -16.20
CA LEU A 210 -11.35 -6.09 -16.92
C LEU A 210 -12.29 -5.17 -17.75
N SER A 211 -13.55 -5.55 -17.97
CA SER A 211 -14.49 -4.80 -18.81
C SER A 211 -14.92 -3.44 -18.26
N GLU A 212 -14.58 -3.13 -17.01
CA GLU A 212 -15.06 -1.94 -16.30
C GLU A 212 -13.93 -0.93 -15.95
N PHE A 213 -12.67 -1.18 -16.33
CA PHE A 213 -11.55 -0.32 -15.97
C PHE A 213 -10.98 0.45 -17.18
N PRO A 214 -10.75 1.77 -17.04
CA PRO A 214 -10.00 2.51 -18.06
C PRO A 214 -8.58 1.95 -18.18
N THR A 215 -8.13 1.75 -19.43
CA THR A 215 -6.76 1.34 -19.73
C THR A 215 -5.78 2.42 -19.25
N PHE A 216 -4.94 2.07 -18.30
CA PHE A 216 -3.84 2.92 -17.85
C PHE A 216 -2.83 3.06 -18.99
N GLN A 217 -2.59 4.27 -19.47
CA GLN A 217 -1.33 4.58 -20.11
C GLN A 217 -0.27 4.60 -19.00
N GLN A 218 0.62 3.62 -19.01
CA GLN A 218 1.82 3.63 -18.18
C GLN A 218 2.61 4.91 -18.53
N ASP A 219 2.78 5.78 -17.55
CA ASP A 219 3.87 6.74 -17.63
C ASP A 219 5.17 5.93 -17.56
N ASP A 220 5.85 5.77 -18.70
CA ASP A 220 7.10 5.00 -18.86
C ASP A 220 8.25 5.46 -17.95
N ASN A 221 8.05 6.56 -17.22
CA ASN A 221 9.06 7.17 -16.35
C ASN A 221 9.16 6.57 -14.94
N SER A 222 8.15 5.82 -14.45
CA SER A 222 8.13 5.39 -13.04
C SER A 222 9.10 4.25 -12.72
N GLU A 223 9.39 3.36 -13.68
CA GLU A 223 10.39 2.29 -13.51
C GLU A 223 11.82 2.86 -13.55
N SER A 224 12.07 3.82 -14.46
CA SER A 224 13.37 4.51 -14.58
C SER A 224 13.66 5.34 -13.33
N ASP A 225 12.65 5.99 -12.75
CA ASP A 225 12.77 6.78 -11.54
C ASP A 225 13.14 5.90 -10.33
N TRP A 226 12.51 4.75 -10.15
CA TRP A 226 12.87 3.83 -9.07
C TRP A 226 14.29 3.31 -9.19
N ASN A 227 14.70 2.86 -10.38
CA ASN A 227 16.05 2.37 -10.62
C ASN A 227 17.11 3.45 -10.37
N SER A 228 16.87 4.69 -10.79
CA SER A 228 17.76 5.81 -10.56
C SER A 228 17.90 6.17 -9.08
N LEU A 229 16.80 6.10 -8.32
CA LEU A 229 16.79 6.40 -6.88
C LEU A 229 17.52 5.33 -6.06
N VAL A 230 17.37 4.05 -6.41
CA VAL A 230 18.01 2.94 -5.68
C VAL A 230 19.49 2.84 -5.99
N LEU A 231 19.89 3.05 -7.24
CA LEU A 231 21.31 2.98 -7.67
C LEU A 231 22.12 4.22 -7.27
N GLY A 232 21.48 5.39 -7.20
CA GLY A 232 22.14 6.63 -6.76
C GLY A 232 22.41 6.69 -5.25
N ALA A 233 21.76 5.87 -4.44
CA ALA A 233 22.01 5.80 -3.00
C ALA A 233 23.15 4.83 -2.60
N ALA A 234 23.77 4.15 -3.58
CA ALA A 234 24.86 3.18 -3.38
C ALA A 234 26.25 3.72 -3.81
N SER A 235 26.34 5.00 -4.18
CA SER A 235 27.59 5.71 -4.51
C SER A 235 27.91 6.76 -3.38
#